data_c5ecafbe80a04197475c6615dda49893
#
_entry.id   c5ecafbe80a04197475c6615dda49893
#
_cell.length_a   1.000
_cell.length_b   1.000
_cell.length_c   1.000
_cell.angle_alpha   90.00
_cell.angle_beta   90.00
_cell.angle_gamma   90.00
#
_symmetry.space_group_name_H-M   'P 1'
#
loop_
_entity.id
_entity.type
_entity.pdbx_description
1 polymer ?
#
loop_
_entity_poly.entity_id
_entity_poly.type
_entity_poly.pdbx_seq_one_letter_code
_entity_poly.pdbx_strand_id
1 'polypeptide(L)'
;MKKWKKNNKIACSTMVLVMLMAGLSGCIGSDDSEETLRIAFSVKDDYASFDENPQKLADYLSDATGLNIELYPITSDSLALEALRFGSADMAFLDGGAAWMGWQSYGLEAMAADMKSDGRTYYSAHAWVLNDSAAGQAALDDDDATDPFAELAGEVSCHTGWLKSAGMLIPMGYFIGQGYADVVGDEDDIESLRNTIFSHFSEDASIPESGSLYYGYSGALRCLSEGEGAVAFAKDSTVDAYCAADDDERESWCLDRDRYVALPAFGQAPSHPLMYQPDTVDDSTRELIVSALLALDDTEDGQSILENILNTPGLIETNAEDHLGSYGGLIQHVPGIQGYLDEKYSSA
;
A
#
# COMPACT_ATOMS: atom_id res chain seq x y z
N MET A 1 38.66 -11.91 74.18
CA MET A 1 37.91 -12.07 75.43
C MET A 1 36.50 -12.51 75.13
N LYS A 2 36.15 -13.68 75.70
CA LYS A 2 34.83 -14.27 76.08
C LYS A 2 33.72 -14.27 75.01
N LYS A 3 33.42 -15.42 74.38
CA LYS A 3 32.52 -16.50 74.82
C LYS A 3 31.13 -16.00 75.21
N TRP A 4 30.05 -16.52 74.51
CA TRP A 4 29.32 -17.69 74.98
C TRP A 4 28.32 -18.21 73.94
N LYS A 5 28.23 -19.53 73.91
CA LYS A 5 27.28 -20.39 73.24
C LYS A 5 25.93 -20.31 73.99
N LYS A 6 24.82 -20.66 73.31
CA LYS A 6 23.97 -21.75 73.70
C LYS A 6 22.95 -22.16 72.66
N ASN A 7 22.97 -23.41 72.38
CA ASN A 7 21.93 -24.24 71.73
C ASN A 7 20.59 -24.16 72.48
N ASN A 8 19.51 -24.38 71.82
CA ASN A 8 18.52 -25.32 72.22
C ASN A 8 17.69 -25.89 71.09
N LYS A 9 17.60 -27.21 71.14
CA LYS A 9 16.80 -28.14 70.29
C LYS A 9 15.36 -28.21 70.82
N ILE A 10 14.55 -28.89 69.93
CA ILE A 10 13.28 -29.59 70.29
C ILE A 10 12.06 -28.70 70.09
N ALA A 11 11.02 -29.12 69.36
CA ALA A 11 10.41 -30.43 69.23
C ALA A 11 9.53 -30.52 67.98
N CYS A 12 9.51 -31.74 67.49
CA CYS A 12 8.57 -32.31 66.57
C CYS A 12 7.14 -32.26 67.12
N SER A 13 6.17 -31.75 66.41
CA SER A 13 4.77 -31.97 66.66
C SER A 13 4.03 -32.21 65.40
N THR A 14 3.82 -33.44 65.09
CA THR A 14 2.90 -34.01 64.11
C THR A 14 1.47 -33.60 64.44
N MET A 15 0.88 -32.77 63.60
CA MET A 15 -0.54 -32.48 63.60
C MET A 15 -1.14 -32.95 62.27
N VAL A 16 -1.79 -34.14 62.39
CA VAL A 16 -2.63 -34.71 61.34
C VAL A 16 -3.85 -33.83 61.21
N LEU A 17 -3.94 -33.12 60.06
CA LEU A 17 -5.13 -32.33 59.69
C LEU A 17 -5.97 -33.17 58.74
N VAL A 18 -7.10 -33.63 59.18
CA VAL A 18 -8.15 -34.29 58.42
C VAL A 18 -8.65 -33.35 57.36
N MET A 19 -8.43 -33.64 56.03
CA MET A 19 -9.03 -32.93 54.92
C MET A 19 -10.53 -33.28 54.87
N LEU A 20 -11.35 -32.33 55.22
CA LEU A 20 -12.72 -32.24 54.74
C LEU A 20 -12.71 -31.92 53.26
N MET A 21 -13.04 -32.87 52.41
CA MET A 21 -13.41 -32.64 51.05
C MET A 21 -14.78 -31.92 51.00
N ALA A 22 -14.78 -30.62 50.99
CA ALA A 22 -15.91 -29.85 50.50
C ALA A 22 -15.72 -29.71 48.99
N GLY A 23 -16.59 -30.38 48.22
CA GLY A 23 -16.67 -30.21 46.78
C GLY A 23 -17.03 -28.75 46.46
N LEU A 24 -16.03 -28.00 46.06
CA LEU A 24 -16.23 -26.78 45.29
C LEU A 24 -16.42 -27.20 43.85
N SER A 25 -17.68 -27.32 43.44
CA SER A 25 -18.05 -27.19 42.03
C SER A 25 -17.69 -25.75 41.64
N GLY A 26 -16.44 -25.53 41.25
CA GLY A 26 -16.05 -24.34 40.54
C GLY A 26 -16.78 -24.38 39.20
N CYS A 27 -17.75 -23.50 38.99
CA CYS A 27 -18.09 -23.08 37.68
C CYS A 27 -16.78 -22.59 37.07
N ILE A 28 -16.26 -23.32 36.09
CA ILE A 28 -15.39 -22.77 35.10
C ILE A 28 -16.33 -21.86 34.33
N GLY A 29 -16.41 -20.58 34.72
CA GLY A 29 -16.85 -19.52 33.85
C GLY A 29 -15.80 -19.54 32.77
N SER A 30 -16.17 -19.89 31.55
CA SER A 30 -15.51 -19.38 30.39
C SER A 30 -15.52 -17.87 30.59
N ASP A 31 -14.38 -17.28 30.84
CA ASP A 31 -14.17 -15.86 30.48
C ASP A 31 -14.32 -15.83 28.96
N ASP A 32 -15.54 -15.74 28.49
CA ASP A 32 -15.87 -15.19 27.17
C ASP A 32 -15.62 -13.68 27.27
N SER A 33 -14.36 -13.30 27.45
CA SER A 33 -13.94 -11.99 27.01
C SER A 33 -14.02 -12.07 25.49
N GLU A 34 -15.08 -11.52 24.91
CA GLU A 34 -15.19 -11.32 23.48
C GLU A 34 -13.86 -10.70 23.04
N GLU A 35 -13.12 -11.44 22.19
CA GLU A 35 -11.84 -11.00 21.70
C GLU A 35 -12.07 -9.71 20.91
N THR A 36 -11.39 -8.63 21.31
CA THR A 36 -11.52 -7.34 20.67
C THR A 36 -10.57 -7.27 19.48
N LEU A 37 -11.12 -7.14 18.28
CA LEU A 37 -10.34 -6.87 17.09
C LEU A 37 -10.15 -5.36 16.90
N ARG A 38 -8.99 -4.97 16.41
CA ARG A 38 -8.65 -3.56 16.20
C ARG A 38 -8.35 -3.30 14.73
N ILE A 39 -9.07 -2.31 14.16
CA ILE A 39 -8.78 -1.80 12.83
C ILE A 39 -7.96 -0.52 12.94
N ALA A 40 -6.71 -0.54 12.45
CA ALA A 40 -5.89 0.65 12.39
C ALA A 40 -6.33 1.52 11.22
N PHE A 41 -6.59 2.80 11.52
CA PHE A 41 -7.02 3.76 10.53
C PHE A 41 -6.43 5.14 10.81
N SER A 42 -6.10 5.88 9.73
CA SER A 42 -5.53 7.22 9.85
C SER A 42 -6.59 8.20 10.37
N VAL A 43 -6.31 8.78 11.53
CA VAL A 43 -7.17 9.81 12.15
C VAL A 43 -6.53 11.17 11.90
N LYS A 44 -7.30 12.11 11.34
CA LYS A 44 -6.91 13.51 11.20
C LYS A 44 -7.50 14.30 12.36
N ASP A 45 -6.73 15.23 12.93
CA ASP A 45 -7.17 16.06 14.06
C ASP A 45 -8.41 16.94 13.73
N ASP A 46 -8.72 17.11 12.45
CA ASP A 46 -9.74 18.04 11.91
C ASP A 46 -10.87 17.32 11.16
N TYR A 47 -11.39 16.18 11.64
CA TYR A 47 -12.61 15.66 11.01
C TYR A 47 -13.74 16.68 11.17
N ALA A 48 -14.03 17.38 10.08
CA ALA A 48 -14.98 18.49 10.05
C ALA A 48 -16.43 18.04 10.32
N SER A 49 -16.70 16.74 10.18
CA SER A 49 -18.04 16.17 10.43
C SER A 49 -17.94 14.78 11.08
N PHE A 50 -19.03 14.36 11.71
CA PHE A 50 -19.21 13.00 12.23
C PHE A 50 -19.12 11.95 11.10
N ASP A 51 -19.51 12.32 9.88
CA ASP A 51 -19.57 11.43 8.73
C ASP A 51 -18.18 11.04 8.19
N GLU A 52 -17.15 11.84 8.49
CA GLU A 52 -15.75 11.59 8.13
C GLU A 52 -14.99 10.81 9.22
N ASN A 53 -15.64 10.49 10.35
CA ASN A 53 -14.99 9.83 11.47
C ASN A 53 -14.82 8.33 11.21
N PRO A 54 -13.59 7.78 11.16
CA PRO A 54 -13.32 6.35 10.98
C PRO A 54 -13.97 5.43 12.02
N GLN A 55 -14.38 5.95 13.18
CA GLN A 55 -15.12 5.17 14.18
C GLN A 55 -16.39 4.56 13.59
N LYS A 56 -17.05 5.24 12.63
CA LYS A 56 -18.23 4.70 11.95
C LYS A 56 -17.97 3.37 11.23
N LEU A 57 -16.77 3.18 10.67
CA LEU A 57 -16.42 1.92 10.04
C LEU A 57 -16.30 0.79 11.08
N ALA A 58 -15.66 1.06 12.21
CA ALA A 58 -15.54 0.08 13.29
C ALA A 58 -16.90 -0.27 13.89
N ASP A 59 -17.76 0.74 14.14
CA ASP A 59 -19.12 0.56 14.66
C ASP A 59 -19.97 -0.26 13.67
N TYR A 60 -19.93 0.07 12.37
CA TYR A 60 -20.65 -0.66 11.33
C TYR A 60 -20.21 -2.14 11.27
N LEU A 61 -18.89 -2.39 11.26
CA LEU A 61 -18.37 -3.74 11.23
C LEU A 61 -18.79 -4.52 12.49
N SER A 62 -18.77 -3.89 13.66
CA SER A 62 -19.24 -4.53 14.91
C SER A 62 -20.71 -4.91 14.83
N ASP A 63 -21.55 -3.98 14.37
CA ASP A 63 -23.01 -4.20 14.25
C ASP A 63 -23.35 -5.29 13.21
N ALA A 64 -22.64 -5.29 12.06
CA ALA A 64 -22.90 -6.22 10.96
C ALA A 64 -22.40 -7.64 11.24
N THR A 65 -21.28 -7.79 11.97
CA THR A 65 -20.65 -9.09 12.23
C THR A 65 -20.99 -9.67 13.60
N GLY A 66 -21.39 -8.84 14.55
CA GLY A 66 -21.53 -9.22 15.97
C GLY A 66 -20.19 -9.38 16.70
N LEU A 67 -19.07 -9.02 16.08
CA LEU A 67 -17.75 -9.02 16.69
C LEU A 67 -17.51 -7.69 17.43
N ASN A 68 -16.63 -7.70 18.43
CA ASN A 68 -16.19 -6.46 19.06
C ASN A 68 -15.02 -5.87 18.26
N ILE A 69 -15.27 -4.84 17.45
CA ILE A 69 -14.27 -4.19 16.59
C ILE A 69 -14.07 -2.74 17.05
N GLU A 70 -12.85 -2.38 17.36
CA GLU A 70 -12.46 -1.06 17.85
C GLU A 70 -11.52 -0.36 16.86
N LEU A 71 -11.66 0.96 16.75
CA LEU A 71 -10.71 1.80 16.01
C LEU A 71 -9.37 1.87 16.77
N TYR A 72 -8.27 1.59 16.06
CA TYR A 72 -6.92 1.88 16.53
C TYR A 72 -6.38 3.10 15.77
N PRO A 73 -6.31 4.29 16.40
CA PRO A 73 -5.94 5.52 15.71
C PRO A 73 -4.45 5.55 15.38
N ILE A 74 -4.13 5.85 14.12
CA ILE A 74 -2.78 6.00 13.60
C ILE A 74 -2.66 7.32 12.82
N THR A 75 -1.43 7.70 12.42
CA THR A 75 -1.17 8.90 11.63
C THR A 75 -0.37 8.64 10.35
N SER A 76 0.03 7.39 10.10
CA SER A 76 0.77 7.01 8.88
C SER A 76 0.66 5.51 8.59
N ASP A 77 0.90 5.12 7.32
CA ASP A 77 0.98 3.70 6.93
C ASP A 77 2.10 2.96 7.64
N SER A 78 3.20 3.63 7.99
CA SER A 78 4.29 3.04 8.79
C SER A 78 3.79 2.60 10.17
N LEU A 79 3.03 3.47 10.86
CA LEU A 79 2.43 3.14 12.16
C LEU A 79 1.37 2.04 12.04
N ALA A 80 0.60 2.01 10.93
CA ALA A 80 -0.35 0.94 10.66
C ALA A 80 0.35 -0.41 10.51
N LEU A 81 1.41 -0.45 9.69
CA LEU A 81 2.17 -1.67 9.46
C LEU A 81 2.87 -2.16 10.74
N GLU A 82 3.42 -1.26 11.55
CA GLU A 82 3.96 -1.61 12.88
C GLU A 82 2.88 -2.14 13.83
N ALA A 83 1.70 -1.51 13.85
CA ALA A 83 0.60 -1.95 14.69
C ALA A 83 0.17 -3.39 14.34
N LEU A 84 0.08 -3.73 13.05
CA LEU A 84 -0.18 -5.09 12.58
C LEU A 84 0.95 -6.05 12.97
N ARG A 85 2.20 -5.67 12.69
CA ARG A 85 3.38 -6.50 12.96
C ARG A 85 3.51 -6.88 14.43
N PHE A 86 3.21 -5.96 15.34
CA PHE A 86 3.35 -6.17 16.79
C PHE A 86 2.04 -6.53 17.50
N GLY A 87 0.96 -6.77 16.75
CA GLY A 87 -0.32 -7.20 17.30
C GLY A 87 -1.04 -6.11 18.11
N SER A 88 -0.73 -4.83 17.87
CA SER A 88 -1.46 -3.71 18.44
C SER A 88 -2.76 -3.42 17.68
N ALA A 89 -2.79 -3.79 16.40
CA ALA A 89 -3.99 -3.86 15.57
C ALA A 89 -4.03 -5.19 14.81
N ASP A 90 -5.21 -5.60 14.37
CA ASP A 90 -5.47 -6.86 13.69
C ASP A 90 -5.68 -6.67 12.19
N MET A 91 -6.12 -5.46 11.79
CA MET A 91 -6.44 -5.09 10.41
C MET A 91 -6.04 -3.64 10.13
N ALA A 92 -5.66 -3.34 8.88
CA ALA A 92 -5.44 -1.97 8.40
C ALA A 92 -5.54 -1.87 6.88
N PHE A 93 -6.09 -0.75 6.38
CA PHE A 93 -5.90 -0.37 4.98
C PHE A 93 -4.49 0.21 4.81
N LEU A 94 -3.73 -0.32 3.85
CA LEU A 94 -2.35 0.09 3.59
C LEU A 94 -2.14 0.54 2.15
N ASP A 95 -1.16 1.43 1.93
CA ASP A 95 -0.68 1.68 0.57
C ASP A 95 0.01 0.44 -0.03
N GLY A 96 0.16 0.41 -1.36
CA GLY A 96 0.71 -0.76 -2.04
C GLY A 96 2.13 -1.15 -1.58
N GLY A 97 2.95 -0.17 -1.17
CA GLY A 97 4.32 -0.42 -0.68
C GLY A 97 4.32 -1.04 0.72
N ALA A 98 3.53 -0.46 1.65
CA ALA A 98 3.36 -0.97 3.00
C ALA A 98 2.70 -2.36 2.99
N ALA A 99 1.66 -2.54 2.15
CA ALA A 99 0.97 -3.81 1.98
C ALA A 99 1.91 -4.90 1.45
N TRP A 100 2.69 -4.60 0.42
CA TRP A 100 3.66 -5.54 -0.14
C TRP A 100 4.71 -5.94 0.91
N MET A 101 5.23 -4.97 1.66
CA MET A 101 6.17 -5.22 2.74
C MET A 101 5.55 -6.08 3.85
N GLY A 102 4.32 -5.77 4.24
CA GLY A 102 3.57 -6.55 5.22
C GLY A 102 3.41 -8.01 4.82
N TRP A 103 3.06 -8.25 3.55
CA TRP A 103 2.93 -9.59 2.99
C TRP A 103 4.27 -10.32 2.92
N GLN A 104 5.30 -9.72 2.29
CA GLN A 104 6.58 -10.38 2.05
C GLN A 104 7.41 -10.61 3.31
N SER A 105 7.39 -9.66 4.25
CA SER A 105 8.32 -9.68 5.40
C SER A 105 7.67 -10.07 6.71
N TYR A 106 6.35 -9.86 6.86
CA TYR A 106 5.67 -10.04 8.14
C TYR A 106 4.53 -11.05 8.11
N GLY A 107 4.28 -11.70 6.96
CA GLY A 107 3.26 -12.74 6.82
C GLY A 107 1.84 -12.23 6.95
N LEU A 108 1.62 -10.92 6.72
CA LEU A 108 0.27 -10.37 6.63
C LEU A 108 -0.43 -10.85 5.37
N GLU A 109 -1.75 -10.96 5.43
CA GLU A 109 -2.59 -11.32 4.30
C GLU A 109 -3.56 -10.19 3.94
N ALA A 110 -4.12 -10.20 2.73
CA ALA A 110 -5.17 -9.27 2.30
C ALA A 110 -6.54 -9.97 2.30
N MET A 111 -7.61 -9.25 2.67
CA MET A 111 -8.96 -9.78 2.63
C MET A 111 -9.88 -9.04 1.67
N ALA A 112 -9.66 -7.76 1.45
CA ALA A 112 -10.43 -6.92 0.53
C ALA A 112 -9.55 -5.79 0.00
N ALA A 113 -9.98 -5.14 -1.08
CA ALA A 113 -9.31 -3.95 -1.62
C ALA A 113 -10.33 -2.95 -2.14
N ASP A 114 -9.97 -1.65 -2.09
CA ASP A 114 -10.78 -0.57 -2.62
C ASP A 114 -10.82 -0.61 -4.16
N MET A 115 -11.97 -0.23 -4.72
CA MET A 115 -12.19 -0.14 -6.16
C MET A 115 -11.98 1.29 -6.67
N LYS A 116 -11.69 1.40 -7.95
CA LYS A 116 -11.82 2.63 -8.74
C LYS A 116 -13.24 2.73 -9.29
N SER A 117 -13.62 3.92 -9.78
CA SER A 117 -14.94 4.15 -10.35
C SER A 117 -15.30 3.24 -11.54
N ASP A 118 -14.32 2.63 -12.18
CA ASP A 118 -14.47 1.64 -13.25
C ASP A 118 -14.46 0.19 -12.76
N GLY A 119 -14.45 -0.03 -11.45
CA GLY A 119 -14.46 -1.36 -10.82
C GLY A 119 -13.10 -2.05 -10.69
N ARG A 120 -12.01 -1.43 -11.17
CA ARG A 120 -10.65 -1.99 -11.02
C ARG A 120 -10.11 -1.74 -9.61
N THR A 121 -9.29 -2.66 -9.14
CA THR A 121 -8.53 -2.53 -7.86
C THR A 121 -7.07 -2.13 -8.09
N TYR A 122 -6.78 -1.55 -9.23
CA TYR A 122 -5.45 -1.12 -9.64
C TYR A 122 -5.53 0.05 -10.62
N TYR A 123 -4.42 0.69 -10.86
CA TYR A 123 -4.18 1.55 -12.02
C TYR A 123 -2.92 1.10 -12.74
N SER A 124 -2.90 1.26 -14.07
CA SER A 124 -1.77 0.84 -14.89
C SER A 124 -0.72 1.95 -14.99
N ALA A 125 0.55 1.55 -14.94
CA ALA A 125 1.68 2.43 -15.19
C ALA A 125 2.07 2.40 -16.67
N HIS A 126 2.20 3.57 -17.30
CA HIS A 126 2.54 3.72 -18.70
C HIS A 126 3.70 4.70 -18.93
N ALA A 127 4.41 4.49 -20.03
CA ALA A 127 5.17 5.56 -20.67
C ALA A 127 4.23 6.31 -21.61
N TRP A 128 4.12 7.62 -21.40
CA TRP A 128 3.45 8.54 -22.30
C TRP A 128 4.49 9.23 -23.17
N VAL A 129 4.31 9.18 -24.48
CA VAL A 129 5.19 9.78 -25.49
C VAL A 129 4.37 10.60 -26.48
N LEU A 130 5.03 11.42 -27.30
CA LEU A 130 4.34 12.13 -28.37
C LEU A 130 4.23 11.24 -29.62
N ASN A 131 3.14 11.38 -30.36
CA ASN A 131 2.84 10.58 -31.55
C ASN A 131 3.87 10.75 -32.68
N ASP A 132 4.64 11.84 -32.71
CA ASP A 132 5.70 12.13 -33.67
C ASP A 132 7.12 11.78 -33.18
N SER A 133 7.26 11.25 -31.96
CA SER A 133 8.52 10.68 -31.45
C SER A 133 8.82 9.30 -32.05
N ALA A 134 10.08 8.85 -31.97
CA ALA A 134 10.47 7.50 -32.42
C ALA A 134 9.67 6.41 -31.71
N ALA A 135 9.56 6.48 -30.37
CA ALA A 135 8.78 5.53 -29.57
C ALA A 135 7.28 5.60 -29.89
N GLY A 136 6.72 6.81 -30.12
CA GLY A 136 5.33 6.97 -30.51
C GLY A 136 5.03 6.38 -31.89
N GLN A 137 5.93 6.56 -32.86
CA GLN A 137 5.80 5.96 -34.20
C GLN A 137 5.94 4.42 -34.14
N ALA A 138 6.89 3.90 -33.34
CA ALA A 138 7.06 2.48 -33.14
C ALA A 138 5.83 1.82 -32.47
N ALA A 139 5.13 2.56 -31.61
CA ALA A 139 3.90 2.08 -30.97
C ALA A 139 2.67 2.11 -31.91
N LEU A 140 2.72 2.90 -33.00
CA LEU A 140 1.60 3.11 -33.94
C LEU A 140 1.75 2.36 -35.26
N ASP A 141 2.91 1.75 -35.55
CA ASP A 141 3.20 1.16 -36.87
C ASP A 141 2.67 -0.25 -37.09
N ASP A 142 2.03 -0.88 -36.10
CA ASP A 142 1.52 -2.26 -36.16
C ASP A 142 2.58 -3.34 -36.55
N ASP A 143 3.89 -3.00 -36.43
CA ASP A 143 4.98 -3.95 -36.72
C ASP A 143 5.52 -4.57 -35.42
N ASP A 144 5.22 -5.83 -35.19
CA ASP A 144 5.69 -6.60 -34.00
C ASP A 144 7.25 -6.65 -33.89
N ALA A 145 7.98 -6.28 -34.94
CA ALA A 145 9.43 -6.22 -34.94
C ALA A 145 9.97 -4.90 -34.34
N THR A 146 9.13 -3.87 -34.24
CA THR A 146 9.48 -2.59 -33.62
C THR A 146 9.17 -2.61 -32.14
N ASP A 147 10.14 -2.22 -31.33
CA ASP A 147 9.99 -2.17 -29.87
C ASP A 147 10.00 -0.74 -29.36
N PRO A 148 8.83 -0.16 -29.01
CA PRO A 148 8.74 1.22 -28.58
C PRO A 148 9.51 1.52 -27.29
N PHE A 149 9.77 0.51 -26.45
CA PHE A 149 10.56 0.70 -25.24
C PHE A 149 12.06 0.83 -25.51
N ALA A 150 12.55 0.15 -26.55
CA ALA A 150 13.95 0.26 -26.99
C ALA A 150 14.26 1.68 -27.51
N GLU A 151 13.26 2.37 -28.10
CA GLU A 151 13.40 3.74 -28.59
C GLU A 151 13.50 4.80 -27.49
N LEU A 152 13.33 4.41 -26.21
CA LEU A 152 13.44 5.32 -25.06
C LEU A 152 14.86 5.42 -24.51
N ALA A 153 15.78 4.55 -24.93
CA ALA A 153 17.17 4.56 -24.47
C ALA A 153 17.88 5.87 -24.89
N GLY A 154 18.48 6.56 -23.93
CA GLY A 154 19.17 7.83 -24.14
C GLY A 154 18.26 9.05 -24.20
N GLU A 155 16.94 8.89 -24.20
CA GLU A 155 15.98 9.98 -24.19
C GLU A 155 15.83 10.60 -22.79
N VAL A 156 15.41 11.86 -22.70
CA VAL A 156 15.12 12.53 -21.42
C VAL A 156 13.80 12.03 -20.85
N SER A 157 13.83 11.41 -19.67
CA SER A 157 12.65 10.89 -18.99
C SER A 157 12.11 11.85 -17.92
N CYS A 158 10.78 11.94 -17.83
CA CYS A 158 10.05 12.73 -16.85
C CYS A 158 9.38 11.79 -15.85
N HIS A 159 9.88 11.77 -14.61
CA HIS A 159 9.33 10.98 -13.51
C HIS A 159 8.40 11.83 -12.64
N THR A 160 7.47 11.17 -11.92
CA THR A 160 6.53 11.86 -11.01
C THR A 160 7.15 12.27 -9.67
N GLY A 161 8.37 11.87 -9.39
CA GLY A 161 9.12 12.08 -8.16
C GLY A 161 9.80 10.81 -7.69
N TRP A 162 10.72 10.96 -6.74
CA TRP A 162 11.52 9.86 -6.22
C TRP A 162 10.66 8.75 -5.62
N LEU A 163 10.89 7.51 -6.04
CA LEU A 163 10.27 6.27 -5.57
C LEU A 163 8.73 6.22 -5.65
N LYS A 164 8.12 6.99 -6.55
CA LYS A 164 6.68 6.90 -6.83
C LYS A 164 6.38 5.66 -7.68
N SER A 165 5.31 4.91 -7.32
CA SER A 165 4.99 3.61 -7.93
C SER A 165 4.88 3.67 -9.46
N ALA A 166 3.85 4.30 -10.02
CA ALA A 166 3.65 4.33 -11.48
C ALA A 166 4.60 5.27 -12.24
N GLY A 167 5.20 6.25 -11.54
CA GLY A 167 6.12 7.21 -12.16
C GLY A 167 7.58 6.81 -12.10
N MET A 168 7.94 5.75 -11.36
CA MET A 168 9.34 5.34 -11.23
C MET A 168 9.50 3.84 -10.92
N LEU A 169 8.94 3.33 -9.80
CA LEU A 169 9.25 1.96 -9.36
C LEU A 169 8.81 0.90 -10.36
N ILE A 170 7.56 0.97 -10.84
CA ILE A 170 7.03 0.02 -11.82
C ILE A 170 7.76 0.14 -13.17
N PRO A 171 7.91 1.33 -13.78
CA PRO A 171 8.67 1.48 -15.01
C PRO A 171 10.10 0.96 -14.89
N MET A 172 10.82 1.38 -13.87
CA MET A 172 12.21 0.96 -13.71
C MET A 172 12.36 -0.53 -13.39
N GLY A 173 11.46 -1.08 -12.56
CA GLY A 173 11.39 -2.51 -12.32
C GLY A 173 11.15 -3.29 -13.61
N TYR A 174 10.30 -2.79 -14.51
CA TYR A 174 10.10 -3.35 -15.83
C TYR A 174 11.37 -3.26 -16.70
N PHE A 175 11.96 -2.05 -16.85
CA PHE A 175 13.16 -1.86 -17.67
C PHE A 175 14.33 -2.74 -17.22
N ILE A 176 14.55 -2.85 -15.91
CA ILE A 176 15.61 -3.70 -15.34
C ILE A 176 15.25 -5.18 -15.50
N GLY A 177 14.02 -5.56 -15.12
CA GLY A 177 13.58 -6.96 -15.16
C GLY A 177 13.48 -7.55 -16.56
N GLN A 178 13.21 -6.74 -17.60
CA GLN A 178 13.21 -7.16 -19.00
C GLN A 178 14.58 -7.01 -19.69
N GLY A 179 15.58 -6.46 -19.00
CA GLY A 179 16.92 -6.30 -19.52
C GLY A 179 17.13 -5.12 -20.49
N TYR A 180 16.24 -4.11 -20.44
CA TYR A 180 16.47 -2.86 -21.16
C TYR A 180 17.51 -1.99 -20.45
N ALA A 181 17.53 -2.01 -19.12
CA ALA A 181 18.44 -1.23 -18.30
C ALA A 181 19.27 -2.13 -17.39
N ASP A 182 20.59 -1.92 -17.38
CA ASP A 182 21.50 -2.55 -16.42
C ASP A 182 21.59 -1.71 -15.15
N VAL A 183 21.60 -2.34 -13.97
CA VAL A 183 21.80 -1.65 -12.69
C VAL A 183 23.20 -1.02 -12.65
N VAL A 184 23.27 0.27 -12.34
CA VAL A 184 24.51 1.02 -12.20
C VAL A 184 24.78 1.35 -10.74
N GLY A 185 25.60 0.56 -10.09
CA GLY A 185 25.97 0.72 -8.68
C GLY A 185 25.82 -0.58 -7.88
N ASP A 186 25.49 -0.45 -6.61
CA ASP A 186 25.25 -1.56 -5.70
C ASP A 186 23.77 -2.00 -5.79
N GLU A 187 23.53 -3.30 -5.98
CA GLU A 187 22.19 -3.87 -6.09
C GLU A 187 21.38 -3.75 -4.77
N ASP A 188 22.06 -3.58 -3.65
CA ASP A 188 21.45 -3.40 -2.33
C ASP A 188 21.26 -1.92 -1.95
N ASP A 189 21.68 -0.96 -2.79
CA ASP A 189 21.58 0.48 -2.54
C ASP A 189 20.50 1.13 -3.43
N ILE A 190 19.48 1.71 -2.80
CA ILE A 190 18.39 2.40 -3.50
C ILE A 190 18.86 3.59 -4.36
N GLU A 191 19.96 4.25 -4.01
CA GLU A 191 20.53 5.35 -4.81
C GLU A 191 21.11 4.85 -6.15
N SER A 192 21.42 3.56 -6.28
CA SER A 192 21.79 2.95 -7.56
C SER A 192 20.67 3.04 -8.60
N LEU A 193 19.40 3.14 -8.19
CA LEU A 193 18.29 3.40 -9.09
C LEU A 193 18.45 4.73 -9.83
N ARG A 194 18.90 5.79 -9.15
CA ARG A 194 19.14 7.10 -9.75
C ARG A 194 20.22 7.03 -10.83
N ASN A 195 21.33 6.34 -10.52
CA ASN A 195 22.41 6.13 -11.47
C ASN A 195 21.95 5.32 -12.69
N THR A 196 21.12 4.32 -12.46
CA THR A 196 20.53 3.47 -13.51
C THR A 196 19.62 4.29 -14.44
N ILE A 197 18.76 5.16 -13.86
CA ILE A 197 17.92 6.08 -14.66
C ILE A 197 18.79 6.98 -15.53
N PHE A 198 19.78 7.65 -14.98
CA PHE A 198 20.66 8.54 -15.73
C PHE A 198 21.52 7.82 -16.79
N SER A 199 21.87 6.56 -16.53
CA SER A 199 22.61 5.75 -17.51
C SER A 199 21.76 5.23 -18.65
N HIS A 200 20.53 4.81 -18.39
CA HIS A 200 19.63 4.24 -19.40
C HIS A 200 18.94 5.31 -20.22
N PHE A 201 18.45 6.37 -19.61
CA PHE A 201 17.78 7.49 -20.26
C PHE A 201 18.79 8.60 -20.57
N SER A 202 18.80 9.68 -19.83
CA SER A 202 19.70 10.80 -20.00
C SER A 202 20.12 11.35 -18.63
N GLU A 203 21.31 11.97 -18.56
CA GLU A 203 21.74 12.73 -17.37
C GLU A 203 20.78 13.88 -17.02
N ASP A 204 20.00 14.34 -18.00
CA ASP A 204 18.96 15.37 -17.84
C ASP A 204 17.60 14.81 -17.40
N ALA A 205 17.48 13.51 -17.09
CA ALA A 205 16.25 12.91 -16.63
C ALA A 205 15.65 13.66 -15.43
N SER A 206 14.37 14.01 -15.53
CA SER A 206 13.66 14.77 -14.50
C SER A 206 13.18 13.86 -13.38
N ILE A 207 13.78 14.00 -12.19
CA ILE A 207 13.34 13.35 -10.93
C ILE A 207 12.97 14.46 -9.95
N PRO A 208 11.76 15.03 -10.04
CA PRO A 208 11.39 16.25 -9.34
C PRO A 208 11.13 16.02 -7.85
N GLU A 209 11.42 17.03 -7.05
CA GLU A 209 11.07 17.11 -5.65
C GLU A 209 9.62 17.56 -5.44
N SER A 210 9.04 17.17 -4.30
CA SER A 210 7.68 17.59 -3.93
C SER A 210 7.55 19.12 -3.93
N GLY A 211 6.47 19.62 -4.55
CA GLY A 211 6.20 21.05 -4.69
C GLY A 211 6.91 21.73 -5.87
N SER A 212 7.75 21.03 -6.64
CA SER A 212 8.32 21.54 -7.89
C SER A 212 7.33 21.43 -9.06
N LEU A 213 7.60 22.18 -10.14
CA LEU A 213 6.72 22.32 -11.31
C LEU A 213 6.37 21.00 -11.98
N TYR A 214 7.34 20.08 -12.04
CA TYR A 214 7.20 18.80 -12.74
C TYR A 214 6.89 17.63 -11.79
N TYR A 215 6.55 17.90 -10.53
CA TYR A 215 6.20 16.87 -9.56
C TYR A 215 4.77 16.32 -9.75
N GLY A 216 4.61 15.02 -9.52
CA GLY A 216 3.33 14.32 -9.63
C GLY A 216 2.96 13.97 -11.07
N TYR A 217 1.78 13.40 -11.27
CA TYR A 217 1.31 12.95 -12.59
C TYR A 217 1.16 14.12 -13.58
N SER A 218 0.51 15.18 -13.13
CA SER A 218 0.36 16.42 -13.91
C SER A 218 1.73 17.00 -14.28
N GLY A 219 2.67 17.03 -13.34
CA GLY A 219 4.02 17.56 -13.57
C GLY A 219 4.84 16.75 -14.56
N ALA A 220 4.82 15.42 -14.48
CA ALA A 220 5.51 14.57 -15.45
C ALA A 220 4.94 14.72 -16.87
N LEU A 221 3.60 14.79 -17.00
CA LEU A 221 2.96 15.03 -18.29
C LEU A 221 3.26 16.42 -18.83
N ARG A 222 3.33 17.43 -17.96
CA ARG A 222 3.73 18.79 -18.30
C ARG A 222 5.16 18.86 -18.83
N CYS A 223 6.10 18.15 -18.21
CA CYS A 223 7.49 18.02 -18.64
C CYS A 223 7.57 17.51 -20.11
N LEU A 224 6.78 16.47 -20.44
CA LEU A 224 6.64 15.97 -21.82
C LEU A 224 6.01 17.03 -22.74
N SER A 225 4.92 17.67 -22.32
CA SER A 225 4.15 18.61 -23.15
C SER A 225 4.93 19.89 -23.49
N GLU A 226 5.76 20.38 -22.56
CA GLU A 226 6.61 21.54 -22.74
C GLU A 226 7.92 21.22 -23.50
N GLY A 227 8.18 19.93 -23.80
CA GLY A 227 9.36 19.47 -24.55
C GLY A 227 10.64 19.40 -23.72
N GLU A 228 10.53 19.42 -22.39
CA GLU A 228 11.67 19.25 -21.47
C GLU A 228 12.10 17.78 -21.37
N GLY A 229 11.23 16.83 -21.75
CA GLY A 229 11.53 15.42 -21.87
C GLY A 229 10.79 14.77 -23.03
N ALA A 230 11.25 13.58 -23.42
CA ALA A 230 10.71 12.79 -24.53
C ALA A 230 9.70 11.72 -24.07
N VAL A 231 9.71 11.35 -22.78
CA VAL A 231 8.81 10.37 -22.20
C VAL A 231 8.39 10.79 -20.79
N ALA A 232 7.09 10.63 -20.46
CA ALA A 232 6.56 10.82 -19.12
C ALA A 232 6.05 9.50 -18.55
N PHE A 233 6.49 9.12 -17.36
CA PHE A 233 6.00 7.95 -16.64
C PHE A 233 4.86 8.34 -15.73
N ALA A 234 3.67 7.83 -16.01
CA ALA A 234 2.46 8.17 -15.27
C ALA A 234 1.40 7.06 -15.33
N LYS A 235 0.31 7.23 -14.59
CA LYS A 235 -0.82 6.28 -14.65
C LYS A 235 -1.63 6.44 -15.94
N ASP A 236 -2.39 5.40 -16.27
CA ASP A 236 -3.25 5.30 -17.46
C ASP A 236 -4.22 6.49 -17.64
N SER A 237 -4.82 6.98 -16.57
CA SER A 237 -5.81 8.07 -16.62
C SER A 237 -5.19 9.47 -16.65
N THR A 238 -3.85 9.62 -16.71
CA THR A 238 -3.20 10.94 -16.52
C THR A 238 -3.55 11.93 -17.63
N VAL A 239 -3.47 11.53 -18.90
CA VAL A 239 -3.77 12.42 -20.01
C VAL A 239 -5.24 12.85 -19.99
N ASP A 240 -6.15 11.92 -19.74
CA ASP A 240 -7.58 12.21 -19.70
C ASP A 240 -7.96 13.09 -18.50
N ALA A 241 -7.24 12.98 -17.38
CA ALA A 241 -7.48 13.79 -16.19
C ALA A 241 -7.04 15.26 -16.30
N TYR A 242 -5.96 15.53 -17.05
CA TYR A 242 -5.39 16.90 -17.13
C TYR A 242 -5.52 17.53 -18.50
N CYS A 243 -5.60 16.71 -19.56
CA CYS A 243 -5.66 17.16 -20.94
C CYS A 243 -6.93 16.67 -21.66
N ALA A 244 -8.01 16.49 -20.91
CA ALA A 244 -9.32 16.11 -21.43
C ALA A 244 -9.83 17.09 -22.47
N ALA A 245 -10.82 16.66 -23.25
CA ALA A 245 -11.34 17.41 -24.37
C ALA A 245 -12.16 18.66 -23.99
N ASP A 246 -12.62 18.75 -22.73
CA ASP A 246 -13.42 19.89 -22.26
C ASP A 246 -12.50 21.05 -21.91
N ASP A 247 -12.56 22.12 -22.73
CA ASP A 247 -11.65 23.27 -22.69
C ASP A 247 -11.59 23.99 -21.33
N ASP A 248 -12.65 23.90 -20.51
CA ASP A 248 -12.75 24.58 -19.22
C ASP A 248 -11.96 23.88 -18.09
N GLU A 249 -11.63 22.58 -18.25
CA GLU A 249 -10.89 21.79 -17.26
C GLU A 249 -9.46 21.44 -17.73
N ARG A 250 -9.13 21.77 -18.99
CA ARG A 250 -7.84 21.46 -19.58
C ARG A 250 -6.74 22.37 -19.07
N GLU A 251 -5.65 21.81 -18.63
CA GLU A 251 -4.46 22.57 -18.26
C GLU A 251 -3.84 23.30 -19.45
N SER A 252 -3.41 24.55 -19.25
CA SER A 252 -2.93 25.43 -20.32
C SER A 252 -1.65 24.95 -21.04
N TRP A 253 -0.89 24.06 -20.43
CA TRP A 253 0.31 23.44 -20.99
C TRP A 253 0.03 22.19 -21.82
N CYS A 254 -1.20 21.69 -21.84
CA CYS A 254 -1.58 20.49 -22.59
C CYS A 254 -1.49 20.68 -24.12
N LEU A 255 -0.93 19.70 -24.78
CA LEU A 255 -1.08 19.51 -26.22
C LEU A 255 -2.45 18.88 -26.53
N ASP A 256 -2.83 18.82 -27.80
CA ASP A 256 -4.04 18.12 -28.21
C ASP A 256 -3.99 16.63 -27.81
N ARG A 257 -5.13 16.07 -27.42
CA ARG A 257 -5.20 14.72 -26.86
C ARG A 257 -4.57 13.64 -27.75
N ASP A 258 -4.72 13.77 -29.06
CA ASP A 258 -4.19 12.87 -30.08
C ASP A 258 -2.66 12.97 -30.27
N ARG A 259 -2.02 13.97 -29.66
CA ARG A 259 -0.56 14.06 -29.60
C ARG A 259 0.07 13.05 -28.64
N TYR A 260 -0.68 12.60 -27.65
CA TYR A 260 -0.18 11.67 -26.63
C TYR A 260 -0.48 10.22 -27.00
N VAL A 261 0.55 9.38 -26.94
CA VAL A 261 0.47 7.93 -27.13
C VAL A 261 0.90 7.26 -25.81
N ALA A 262 0.05 6.36 -25.32
CA ALA A 262 0.44 5.48 -24.23
C ALA A 262 1.14 4.25 -24.82
N LEU A 263 2.38 4.00 -24.43
CA LEU A 263 3.01 2.71 -24.71
C LEU A 263 2.31 1.58 -23.93
N PRO A 264 2.52 0.30 -24.28
CA PRO A 264 1.98 -0.80 -23.50
C PRO A 264 2.22 -0.63 -22.01
N ALA A 265 1.27 -1.06 -21.17
CA ALA A 265 1.41 -0.93 -19.73
C ALA A 265 2.63 -1.71 -19.22
N PHE A 266 3.42 -1.12 -18.36
CA PHE A 266 4.51 -1.80 -17.66
C PHE A 266 3.97 -2.83 -16.65
N GLY A 267 2.86 -2.51 -16.01
CA GLY A 267 2.21 -3.28 -14.97
C GLY A 267 1.24 -2.43 -14.17
N GLN A 268 0.83 -2.97 -13.04
CA GLN A 268 -0.25 -2.43 -12.22
C GLN A 268 0.26 -2.00 -10.85
N ALA A 269 -0.16 -0.82 -10.40
CA ALA A 269 -0.06 -0.42 -9.01
C ALA A 269 -1.35 -0.81 -8.29
N PRO A 270 -1.30 -1.56 -7.18
CA PRO A 270 -2.48 -1.97 -6.45
C PRO A 270 -3.18 -0.77 -5.83
N SER A 271 -4.48 -0.88 -5.64
CA SER A 271 -5.23 0.00 -4.75
C SER A 271 -4.92 -0.34 -3.29
N HIS A 272 -5.64 0.25 -2.33
CA HIS A 272 -5.37 0.03 -0.91
C HIS A 272 -6.06 -1.25 -0.42
N PRO A 273 -5.33 -2.36 -0.15
CA PRO A 273 -5.93 -3.53 0.45
C PRO A 273 -6.15 -3.35 1.95
N LEU A 274 -7.20 -3.98 2.46
CA LEU A 274 -7.34 -4.26 3.88
C LEU A 274 -6.46 -5.47 4.22
N MET A 275 -5.32 -5.19 4.82
CA MET A 275 -4.39 -6.20 5.30
C MET A 275 -4.79 -6.64 6.71
N TYR A 276 -4.51 -7.90 7.04
CA TYR A 276 -4.80 -8.46 8.37
C TYR A 276 -3.72 -9.41 8.86
N GLN A 277 -3.71 -9.65 10.18
CA GLN A 277 -2.82 -10.59 10.83
C GLN A 277 -3.51 -11.96 10.94
N PRO A 278 -3.03 -13.00 10.21
CA PRO A 278 -3.69 -14.34 10.24
C PRO A 278 -3.67 -15.03 11.59
N ASP A 279 -2.77 -14.64 12.50
CA ASP A 279 -2.69 -15.22 13.85
C ASP A 279 -3.84 -14.73 14.76
N THR A 280 -4.47 -13.58 14.45
CA THR A 280 -5.57 -12.99 15.25
C THR A 280 -6.90 -12.97 14.50
N VAL A 281 -6.89 -13.00 13.17
CA VAL A 281 -8.09 -13.03 12.33
C VAL A 281 -8.15 -14.38 11.62
N ASP A 282 -8.90 -15.31 12.16
CA ASP A 282 -9.10 -16.63 11.55
C ASP A 282 -10.02 -16.58 10.33
N ASP A 283 -10.11 -17.67 9.57
CA ASP A 283 -10.90 -17.74 8.33
C ASP A 283 -12.38 -17.39 8.55
N SER A 284 -12.98 -17.82 9.66
CA SER A 284 -14.38 -17.55 9.96
C SER A 284 -14.64 -16.08 10.28
N THR A 285 -13.72 -15.45 11.01
CA THR A 285 -13.73 -14.03 11.32
C THR A 285 -13.51 -13.20 10.06
N ARG A 286 -12.54 -13.59 9.21
CA ARG A 286 -12.28 -12.97 7.91
C ARG A 286 -13.53 -13.00 7.02
N GLU A 287 -14.21 -14.15 6.89
CA GLU A 287 -15.42 -14.30 6.09
C GLU A 287 -16.55 -13.37 6.56
N LEU A 288 -16.75 -13.22 7.86
CA LEU A 288 -17.74 -12.29 8.43
C LEU A 288 -17.41 -10.83 8.08
N ILE A 289 -16.14 -10.43 8.26
CA ILE A 289 -15.69 -9.07 7.97
C ILE A 289 -15.80 -8.77 6.47
N VAL A 290 -15.35 -9.67 5.61
CA VAL A 290 -15.47 -9.52 4.14
C VAL A 290 -16.93 -9.38 3.72
N SER A 291 -17.82 -10.25 4.25
CA SER A 291 -19.25 -10.16 3.97
C SER A 291 -19.84 -8.80 4.37
N ALA A 292 -19.46 -8.27 5.53
CA ALA A 292 -19.91 -6.95 6.00
C ALA A 292 -19.36 -5.81 5.13
N LEU A 293 -18.08 -5.88 4.73
CA LEU A 293 -17.45 -4.89 3.86
C LEU A 293 -18.08 -4.84 2.47
N LEU A 294 -18.39 -6.00 1.88
CA LEU A 294 -19.03 -6.09 0.56
C LEU A 294 -20.51 -5.64 0.58
N ALA A 295 -21.14 -5.60 1.75
CA ALA A 295 -22.51 -5.13 1.92
C ALA A 295 -22.61 -3.61 2.24
N LEU A 296 -21.47 -2.88 2.27
CA LEU A 296 -21.48 -1.44 2.57
C LEU A 296 -22.35 -0.64 1.59
N ASP A 297 -22.37 -1.00 0.31
CA ASP A 297 -23.15 -0.30 -0.71
C ASP A 297 -24.68 -0.56 -0.63
N ASP A 298 -25.11 -1.53 0.16
CA ASP A 298 -26.52 -1.89 0.33
C ASP A 298 -27.30 -0.91 1.24
N THR A 299 -26.62 -0.03 1.99
CA THR A 299 -27.22 0.86 2.98
C THR A 299 -26.74 2.31 2.85
N GLU A 300 -27.58 3.29 3.26
CA GLU A 300 -27.19 4.71 3.25
C GLU A 300 -25.97 4.99 4.15
N ASP A 301 -25.91 4.35 5.33
CA ASP A 301 -24.79 4.49 6.26
C ASP A 301 -23.51 3.88 5.68
N GLY A 302 -23.60 2.71 5.04
CA GLY A 302 -22.47 2.06 4.38
C GLY A 302 -21.97 2.86 3.18
N GLN A 303 -22.88 3.42 2.36
CA GLN A 303 -22.49 4.33 1.26
C GLN A 303 -21.75 5.57 1.78
N SER A 304 -22.21 6.14 2.91
CA SER A 304 -21.50 7.24 3.58
C SER A 304 -20.09 6.84 4.06
N ILE A 305 -19.90 5.61 4.54
CA ILE A 305 -18.57 5.08 4.90
C ILE A 305 -17.68 4.95 3.68
N LEU A 306 -18.20 4.37 2.58
CA LEU A 306 -17.46 4.24 1.33
C LEU A 306 -17.01 5.59 0.79
N GLU A 307 -17.90 6.58 0.76
CA GLU A 307 -17.63 7.90 0.19
C GLU A 307 -16.72 8.75 1.07
N ASN A 308 -17.04 8.86 2.37
CA ASN A 308 -16.43 9.88 3.24
C ASN A 308 -15.24 9.36 4.06
N ILE A 309 -15.12 8.03 4.27
CA ILE A 309 -14.07 7.43 5.06
C ILE A 309 -13.07 6.68 4.16
N LEU A 310 -13.56 5.78 3.31
CA LEU A 310 -12.73 4.95 2.45
C LEU A 310 -12.40 5.60 1.11
N ASN A 311 -13.16 6.63 0.71
CA ASN A 311 -13.02 7.36 -0.56
C ASN A 311 -12.97 6.42 -1.78
N THR A 312 -13.89 5.46 -1.81
CA THR A 312 -14.02 4.45 -2.85
C THR A 312 -15.49 4.21 -3.21
N PRO A 313 -15.82 3.85 -4.44
CA PRO A 313 -17.19 3.44 -4.80
C PRO A 313 -17.57 2.06 -4.23
N GLY A 314 -16.61 1.28 -3.73
CA GLY A 314 -16.87 -0.06 -3.18
C GLY A 314 -15.59 -0.83 -2.90
N LEU A 315 -15.77 -2.02 -2.36
CA LEU A 315 -14.70 -2.96 -2.04
C LEU A 315 -14.91 -4.28 -2.79
N ILE A 316 -13.83 -5.01 -3.02
CA ILE A 316 -13.87 -6.36 -3.58
C ILE A 316 -13.05 -7.30 -2.70
N GLU A 317 -13.51 -8.54 -2.54
CA GLU A 317 -12.72 -9.58 -1.89
C GLU A 317 -11.47 -9.90 -2.72
N THR A 318 -10.33 -10.04 -2.06
CA THR A 318 -9.05 -10.38 -2.68
C THR A 318 -8.15 -11.12 -1.69
N ASN A 319 -6.95 -11.50 -2.14
CA ASN A 319 -5.86 -12.01 -1.31
C ASN A 319 -4.56 -11.31 -1.70
N ALA A 320 -3.52 -11.47 -0.87
CA ALA A 320 -2.26 -10.77 -1.08
C ALA A 320 -1.56 -11.18 -2.39
N GLU A 321 -1.58 -12.47 -2.77
CA GLU A 321 -0.96 -12.94 -4.01
C GLU A 321 -1.63 -12.32 -5.26
N ASP A 322 -2.96 -12.37 -5.34
CA ASP A 322 -3.70 -11.84 -6.49
C ASP A 322 -3.61 -10.32 -6.59
N HIS A 323 -3.59 -9.62 -5.43
CA HIS A 323 -3.61 -8.17 -5.39
C HIS A 323 -2.23 -7.53 -5.52
N LEU A 324 -1.20 -8.11 -4.88
CA LEU A 324 0.14 -7.52 -4.75
C LEU A 324 1.20 -8.23 -5.59
N GLY A 325 0.97 -9.48 -6.03
CA GLY A 325 1.99 -10.31 -6.67
C GLY A 325 2.54 -9.69 -7.96
N SER A 326 1.69 -9.13 -8.81
CA SER A 326 2.11 -8.45 -10.04
C SER A 326 2.96 -7.21 -9.76
N TYR A 327 2.58 -6.40 -8.77
CA TYR A 327 3.35 -5.24 -8.33
C TYR A 327 4.69 -5.65 -7.75
N GLY A 328 4.70 -6.62 -6.84
CA GLY A 328 5.91 -7.16 -6.23
C GLY A 328 6.88 -7.73 -7.26
N GLY A 329 6.37 -8.48 -8.25
CA GLY A 329 7.15 -9.03 -9.35
C GLY A 329 7.93 -7.99 -10.16
N LEU A 330 7.46 -6.76 -10.20
CA LEU A 330 8.14 -5.64 -10.87
C LEU A 330 9.12 -4.94 -9.92
N ILE A 331 8.65 -4.47 -8.77
CA ILE A 331 9.49 -3.62 -7.90
C ILE A 331 10.67 -4.36 -7.29
N GLN A 332 10.63 -5.69 -7.17
CA GLN A 332 11.76 -6.50 -6.70
C GLN A 332 13.04 -6.35 -7.55
N HIS A 333 12.91 -5.90 -8.82
CA HIS A 333 14.05 -5.63 -9.69
C HIS A 333 14.72 -4.27 -9.45
N VAL A 334 14.06 -3.41 -8.66
CA VAL A 334 14.61 -2.10 -8.30
C VAL A 334 15.70 -2.28 -7.26
N PRO A 335 16.95 -1.81 -7.50
CA PRO A 335 18.05 -1.98 -6.56
C PRO A 335 17.69 -1.37 -5.21
N GLY A 336 18.03 -2.04 -4.12
CA GLY A 336 17.87 -1.60 -2.75
C GLY A 336 16.43 -1.39 -2.27
N ILE A 337 15.41 -1.76 -3.05
CA ILE A 337 14.00 -1.48 -2.72
C ILE A 337 13.57 -2.12 -1.40
N GLN A 338 14.00 -3.37 -1.14
CA GLN A 338 13.67 -4.07 0.08
C GLN A 338 14.18 -3.32 1.32
N GLY A 339 15.48 -2.97 1.31
CA GLY A 339 16.10 -2.22 2.41
C GLY A 339 15.47 -0.84 2.61
N TYR A 340 15.14 -0.14 1.52
CA TYR A 340 14.44 1.14 1.58
C TYR A 340 13.05 1.03 2.23
N LEU A 341 12.26 0.04 1.83
CA LEU A 341 10.91 -0.15 2.39
C LEU A 341 10.99 -0.61 3.86
N ASP A 342 11.97 -1.47 4.20
CA ASP A 342 12.26 -1.84 5.58
C ASP A 342 12.56 -0.58 6.43
N GLU A 343 13.44 0.29 5.97
CA GLU A 343 13.77 1.53 6.68
C GLU A 343 12.55 2.46 6.77
N LYS A 344 11.85 2.66 5.67
CA LYS A 344 10.68 3.56 5.60
C LYS A 344 9.56 3.14 6.56
N TYR A 345 9.29 1.84 6.65
CA TYR A 345 8.15 1.32 7.41
C TYR A 345 8.50 0.73 8.78
N SER A 346 9.80 0.62 9.15
CA SER A 346 10.25 0.16 10.47
C SER A 346 10.71 1.31 11.38
N SER A 347 10.76 2.55 10.90
CA SER A 347 11.32 3.70 11.63
C SER A 347 10.25 4.57 12.30
N ALA A 348 9.07 4.05 12.60
CA ALA A 348 7.97 4.81 13.21
C ALA A 348 8.06 4.85 14.74
#